data_e804381f623db729e5e1e999fdda783b
#
_entry.id   e804381f623db729e5e1e999fdda783b
#
_cell.length_a   1.000
_cell.length_b   1.000
_cell.length_c   1.000
_cell.angle_alpha   90.00
_cell.angle_beta   90.00
_cell.angle_gamma   90.00
#
_symmetry.space_group_name_H-M   'P 1'
#
loop_
_entity.id
_entity.type
_entity.pdbx_description
1 polymer ?
#
loop_
_entity_poly.entity_id
_entity_poly.type
_entity_poly.pdbx_seq_one_letter_code
_entity_poly.pdbx_strand_id
1 'polypeptide(L)'
;MCGIVGCILKEDNDVAPILFDCISKLEYRGYDSIGLATFADDNIHIKKDKGKIEEVDKKLDLSDMPGNFGIAHVRWATHGDPSKLNSHPHVDEDASIAVVHNGIIENYLEIKEKLTLEGHVFKSDTDTEVIPHLIQKFMDEKFDLEHAVRKTIDVIEGAYAIAAISKNEPDKIVATRKDSPLIVGIGEEGYYLASDSPAILKYARDIIYPERGEIVILDKDGVVVHDEFDNVVNKEIDTINWTPEMAEKEGYDHFMIKEINEQATAVRNTLTQKDNIQEIIDDIDDIQRICFVACGTSYHASLTGKYLIESLAGVPTDVILASEFKYSANTLNDKTLVIFISQSGETADSLKALDVANQTSKTLGIVNVAGSSITRRAQYVIQTQAGPEIGVAATKTYVAQLTSIYLFAALLSKNVELLKEIEKVPDFIDETLEDIEFIEDFSKRYNYARDFFYLGRGYSYPTALEGALKLKEITYIHGEGYAAGELKHGPLALIDEGIPVVVIIPPGDNYRKTMSNLEEVKSRGANVLAIGSADDESLKAKADDVIAINADVKEIIAPLVYIVPLQLIAYYITVEKGHDPDKPKNLAKCVTVE
;
A
#
# COMPACT_ATOMS: atom_id res chain seq x y z
N MET A 1 -4.53 -7.85 5.36
CA MET A 1 -3.68 -8.72 4.52
C MET A 1 -2.60 -9.34 5.34
N CYS A 2 -2.13 -10.52 4.93
CA CYS A 2 -1.15 -11.28 5.69
C CYS A 2 0.29 -10.95 5.28
N GLY A 3 1.27 -11.35 6.11
CA GLY A 3 2.69 -11.27 5.81
C GLY A 3 3.35 -12.63 5.93
N ILE A 4 4.13 -13.01 4.93
CA ILE A 4 4.97 -14.21 4.89
C ILE A 4 6.43 -13.82 5.03
N VAL A 5 7.18 -14.62 5.79
CA VAL A 5 8.64 -14.64 5.80
C VAL A 5 9.08 -16.09 5.73
N GLY A 6 10.14 -16.38 4.96
CA GLY A 6 10.89 -17.62 4.99
C GLY A 6 12.37 -17.30 5.06
N CYS A 7 13.15 -18.16 5.68
CA CYS A 7 14.60 -18.00 5.74
C CYS A 7 15.28 -19.37 5.82
N ILE A 8 16.36 -19.50 5.08
CA ILE A 8 17.32 -20.60 5.19
C ILE A 8 18.73 -20.06 5.30
N LEU A 9 19.45 -20.46 6.34
CA LEU A 9 20.81 -20.02 6.61
C LEU A 9 21.82 -20.96 5.95
N LYS A 10 22.93 -20.38 5.47
CA LYS A 10 24.07 -21.14 4.90
C LYS A 10 24.83 -21.91 5.96
N GLU A 11 24.84 -21.38 7.19
CA GLU A 11 25.47 -21.99 8.36
C GLU A 11 24.41 -22.58 9.29
N ASP A 12 24.82 -23.48 10.16
CA ASP A 12 23.95 -24.21 11.09
C ASP A 12 23.68 -23.37 12.38
N ASN A 13 23.05 -22.21 12.19
CA ASN A 13 22.61 -21.29 13.23
C ASN A 13 21.09 -21.29 13.34
N ASP A 14 20.55 -20.97 14.53
CA ASP A 14 19.11 -20.86 14.71
C ASP A 14 18.51 -19.70 13.92
N VAL A 15 17.54 -19.99 13.07
CA VAL A 15 16.88 -19.02 12.16
C VAL A 15 15.78 -18.22 12.86
N ALA A 16 15.25 -18.71 13.98
CA ALA A 16 14.07 -18.11 14.62
C ALA A 16 14.24 -16.64 15.00
N PRO A 17 15.40 -16.14 15.50
CA PRO A 17 15.60 -14.72 15.76
C PRO A 17 15.48 -13.86 14.50
N ILE A 18 15.96 -14.36 13.36
CA ILE A 18 15.89 -13.67 12.07
C ILE A 18 14.45 -13.68 11.55
N LEU A 19 13.76 -14.82 11.60
CA LEU A 19 12.35 -14.91 11.22
C LEU A 19 11.49 -13.96 12.05
N PHE A 20 11.75 -13.88 13.36
CA PHE A 20 11.03 -12.99 14.27
C PHE A 20 11.30 -11.50 13.94
N ASP A 21 12.56 -11.10 13.73
CA ASP A 21 12.90 -9.72 13.31
C ASP A 21 12.22 -9.36 11.98
N CYS A 22 12.29 -10.24 10.98
CA CYS A 22 11.69 -10.02 9.68
C CYS A 22 10.16 -9.94 9.72
N ILE A 23 9.51 -10.89 10.42
CA ILE A 23 8.03 -10.92 10.45
C ILE A 23 7.46 -9.78 11.29
N SER A 24 8.20 -9.29 12.29
CA SER A 24 7.80 -8.14 13.10
C SER A 24 7.68 -6.87 12.26
N LYS A 25 8.48 -6.73 11.22
CA LYS A 25 8.41 -5.62 10.26
C LYS A 25 7.24 -5.73 9.29
N LEU A 26 6.51 -6.86 9.28
CA LEU A 26 5.29 -7.07 8.49
C LEU A 26 4.00 -6.97 9.32
N GLU A 27 4.06 -6.59 10.60
CA GLU A 27 2.87 -6.49 11.46
C GLU A 27 1.82 -5.52 10.89
N TYR A 28 2.23 -4.48 10.15
CA TYR A 28 1.31 -3.58 9.46
C TYR A 28 0.44 -4.27 8.39
N ARG A 29 0.80 -5.49 7.96
CA ARG A 29 0.02 -6.30 7.03
C ARG A 29 -1.00 -7.19 7.72
N GLY A 30 -0.81 -7.54 8.99
CA GLY A 30 -1.74 -8.36 9.75
C GLY A 30 -1.34 -8.45 11.22
N TYR A 31 -2.29 -8.31 12.11
CA TYR A 31 -2.09 -8.27 13.56
C TYR A 31 -3.08 -9.13 14.35
N ASP A 32 -3.83 -10.01 13.67
CA ASP A 32 -4.83 -10.88 14.33
C ASP A 32 -4.19 -12.13 14.93
N SER A 33 -3.11 -12.62 14.35
CA SER A 33 -2.31 -13.73 14.87
C SER A 33 -0.92 -13.78 14.26
N ILE A 34 0.01 -14.44 14.96
CA ILE A 34 1.36 -14.71 14.49
C ILE A 34 1.74 -16.15 14.73
N GLY A 35 2.61 -16.71 13.89
CA GLY A 35 3.25 -17.98 14.14
C GLY A 35 4.47 -18.23 13.27
N LEU A 36 5.34 -19.09 13.79
CA LEU A 36 6.58 -19.52 13.19
C LEU A 36 6.62 -21.05 13.15
N ALA A 37 7.27 -21.60 12.12
CA ALA A 37 7.67 -22.99 12.05
C ALA A 37 9.15 -23.08 11.66
N THR A 38 9.92 -23.86 12.39
CA THR A 38 11.33 -24.21 12.12
C THR A 38 11.49 -25.71 12.06
N PHE A 39 12.59 -26.19 11.50
CA PHE A 39 12.88 -27.62 11.45
C PHE A 39 14.19 -27.93 12.17
N ALA A 40 14.14 -28.87 13.10
CA ALA A 40 15.29 -29.41 13.82
C ALA A 40 14.96 -30.81 14.36
N ASP A 41 15.97 -31.64 14.59
CA ASP A 41 15.83 -32.96 15.20
C ASP A 41 14.75 -33.84 14.54
N ASP A 42 14.70 -33.83 13.20
CA ASP A 42 13.71 -34.55 12.38
C ASP A 42 12.24 -34.15 12.65
N ASN A 43 12.00 -32.96 13.21
CA ASN A 43 10.66 -32.47 13.53
C ASN A 43 10.47 -31.01 13.11
N ILE A 44 9.22 -30.69 12.79
CA ILE A 44 8.78 -29.31 12.60
C ILE A 44 8.33 -28.76 13.96
N HIS A 45 9.04 -27.74 14.44
CA HIS A 45 8.70 -27.00 15.66
C HIS A 45 7.80 -25.83 15.33
N ILE A 46 6.69 -25.64 16.06
CA ILE A 46 5.71 -24.59 15.77
C ILE A 46 5.37 -23.82 17.05
N LYS A 47 5.50 -22.50 16.97
CA LYS A 47 4.95 -21.57 17.96
C LYS A 47 3.99 -20.64 17.27
N LYS A 48 2.70 -20.63 17.69
CA LYS A 48 1.67 -19.75 17.12
C LYS A 48 0.57 -19.46 18.13
N ASP A 49 0.00 -18.23 18.05
CA ASP A 49 -1.20 -17.85 18.81
C ASP A 49 -1.91 -16.66 18.16
N LYS A 50 -3.13 -16.37 18.62
CA LYS A 50 -3.86 -15.15 18.29
C LYS A 50 -3.34 -13.96 19.10
N GLY A 51 -3.39 -12.78 18.52
CA GLY A 51 -3.00 -11.51 19.13
C GLY A 51 -1.85 -10.83 18.40
N LYS A 52 -1.50 -9.66 18.88
CA LYS A 52 -0.37 -8.87 18.36
C LYS A 52 0.95 -9.57 18.66
N ILE A 53 1.95 -9.28 17.84
CA ILE A 53 3.28 -9.90 17.93
C ILE A 53 3.86 -9.80 19.34
N GLU A 54 3.84 -8.62 19.94
CA GLU A 54 4.39 -8.37 21.27
C GLU A 54 3.69 -9.19 22.38
N GLU A 55 2.38 -9.39 22.28
CA GLU A 55 1.58 -10.17 23.24
C GLU A 55 1.89 -11.66 23.13
N VAL A 56 2.00 -12.15 21.89
CA VAL A 56 2.27 -13.56 21.63
C VAL A 56 3.73 -13.91 21.97
N ASP A 57 4.67 -13.04 21.64
CA ASP A 57 6.08 -13.23 21.96
C ASP A 57 6.34 -13.29 23.46
N LYS A 58 5.75 -12.39 24.26
CA LYS A 58 5.82 -12.45 25.74
C LYS A 58 5.34 -13.79 26.33
N LYS A 59 4.45 -14.49 25.61
CA LYS A 59 3.86 -15.76 26.04
C LYS A 59 4.65 -16.97 25.57
N LEU A 60 5.19 -16.93 24.36
CA LEU A 60 5.73 -18.10 23.67
C LEU A 60 7.24 -18.02 23.43
N ASP A 61 7.86 -16.83 23.56
CA ASP A 61 9.26 -16.59 23.20
C ASP A 61 9.54 -17.09 21.78
N LEU A 62 9.02 -16.35 20.79
CA LEU A 62 9.01 -16.78 19.38
C LEU A 62 10.42 -16.89 18.78
N SER A 63 11.38 -16.17 19.33
CA SER A 63 12.77 -16.22 18.90
C SER A 63 13.56 -17.43 19.43
N ASP A 64 13.06 -18.12 20.45
CA ASP A 64 13.69 -19.31 21.05
C ASP A 64 13.17 -20.60 20.40
N MET A 65 13.55 -20.87 19.14
CA MET A 65 13.22 -22.09 18.42
C MET A 65 14.47 -22.63 17.69
N PRO A 66 14.74 -23.94 17.72
CA PRO A 66 15.90 -24.54 17.06
C PRO A 66 15.69 -24.64 15.54
N GLY A 67 16.79 -24.72 14.81
CA GLY A 67 16.84 -25.02 13.38
C GLY A 67 17.31 -23.86 12.52
N ASN A 68 17.93 -24.18 11.38
CA ASN A 68 18.59 -23.24 10.48
C ASN A 68 17.72 -22.80 9.29
N PHE A 69 16.49 -23.31 9.17
CA PHE A 69 15.50 -22.83 8.20
C PHE A 69 14.09 -22.87 8.79
N GLY A 70 13.21 -22.05 8.21
CA GLY A 70 11.83 -21.99 8.67
C GLY A 70 11.01 -20.94 7.94
N ILE A 71 9.74 -20.88 8.34
CA ILE A 71 8.72 -19.98 7.78
C ILE A 71 7.96 -19.29 8.91
N ALA A 72 7.51 -18.06 8.67
CA ALA A 72 6.77 -17.26 9.62
C ALA A 72 5.61 -16.51 8.94
N HIS A 73 4.59 -16.18 9.71
CA HIS A 73 3.39 -15.55 9.20
C HIS A 73 2.73 -14.62 10.21
N VAL A 74 2.27 -13.46 9.75
CA VAL A 74 1.30 -12.60 10.45
C VAL A 74 -0.01 -12.58 9.67
N ARG A 75 -1.10 -12.83 10.37
CA ARG A 75 -2.42 -13.03 9.75
C ARG A 75 -3.33 -11.82 9.93
N TRP A 76 -3.99 -11.48 8.84
CA TRP A 76 -5.24 -10.74 8.79
C TRP A 76 -6.36 -11.73 8.47
N ALA A 77 -7.29 -11.90 9.39
CA ALA A 77 -8.33 -12.92 9.27
C ALA A 77 -9.32 -12.61 8.15
N THR A 78 -9.44 -13.53 7.20
CA THR A 78 -10.46 -13.51 6.12
C THR A 78 -11.45 -14.66 6.27
N HIS A 79 -10.96 -15.87 6.56
CA HIS A 79 -11.74 -17.08 6.79
C HIS A 79 -11.42 -17.68 8.16
N GLY A 80 -12.43 -17.86 8.99
CA GLY A 80 -12.31 -18.33 10.37
C GLY A 80 -11.84 -17.25 11.35
N ASP A 81 -12.45 -17.22 12.55
CA ASP A 81 -12.15 -16.25 13.59
C ASP A 81 -10.69 -16.32 14.07
N PRO A 82 -10.11 -15.20 14.57
CA PRO A 82 -8.79 -15.21 15.16
C PRO A 82 -8.71 -16.20 16.34
N SER A 83 -7.96 -17.27 16.17
CA SER A 83 -7.73 -18.31 17.17
C SER A 83 -6.38 -18.97 16.94
N LYS A 84 -5.87 -19.69 17.96
CA LYS A 84 -4.64 -20.47 17.80
C LYS A 84 -4.74 -21.52 16.70
N LEU A 85 -5.90 -22.15 16.51
CA LEU A 85 -6.12 -23.18 15.47
C LEU A 85 -6.09 -22.56 14.07
N ASN A 86 -6.71 -21.39 13.92
CA ASN A 86 -6.79 -20.67 12.66
C ASN A 86 -5.55 -19.81 12.35
N SER A 87 -4.54 -19.78 13.24
CA SER A 87 -3.26 -19.11 12.98
C SER A 87 -2.37 -19.96 12.09
N HIS A 88 -1.57 -19.32 11.25
CA HIS A 88 -0.51 -19.98 10.48
C HIS A 88 0.75 -20.19 11.35
N PRO A 89 1.61 -21.14 10.98
CA PRO A 89 1.51 -22.12 9.90
C PRO A 89 0.41 -23.14 10.10
N HIS A 90 -0.22 -23.61 9.00
CA HIS A 90 -1.06 -24.80 8.98
C HIS A 90 -0.24 -26.03 8.64
N VAL A 91 -0.68 -27.19 9.14
CA VAL A 91 0.01 -28.45 8.94
C VAL A 91 -0.95 -29.55 8.48
N ASP A 92 -0.39 -30.58 7.87
CA ASP A 92 -1.05 -31.85 7.62
C ASP A 92 -1.35 -32.60 8.93
N GLU A 93 -1.95 -33.77 8.82
CA GLU A 93 -2.39 -34.56 9.99
C GLU A 93 -1.25 -34.92 10.94
N ASP A 94 -0.11 -35.33 10.38
CA ASP A 94 1.09 -35.81 11.09
C ASP A 94 2.12 -34.72 11.38
N ALA A 95 1.80 -33.45 11.06
CA ALA A 95 2.72 -32.32 11.11
C ALA A 95 4.05 -32.60 10.36
N SER A 96 3.94 -33.27 9.21
CA SER A 96 5.07 -33.58 8.34
C SER A 96 5.34 -32.46 7.34
N ILE A 97 4.37 -31.60 7.12
CA ILE A 97 4.41 -30.45 6.24
C ILE A 97 3.87 -29.24 7.00
N ALA A 98 4.56 -28.09 6.91
CA ALA A 98 4.04 -26.84 7.40
C ALA A 98 3.96 -25.81 6.26
N VAL A 99 2.85 -25.07 6.22
CA VAL A 99 2.54 -24.11 5.15
C VAL A 99 2.12 -22.77 5.74
N VAL A 100 2.63 -21.70 5.16
CA VAL A 100 2.10 -20.33 5.32
C VAL A 100 1.53 -19.86 4.00
N HIS A 101 0.44 -19.10 4.06
CA HIS A 101 -0.32 -18.68 2.88
C HIS A 101 -0.87 -17.27 3.05
N ASN A 102 -0.71 -16.45 2.04
CA ASN A 102 -1.42 -15.19 1.84
C ASN A 102 -2.35 -15.32 0.63
N GLY A 103 -3.57 -14.88 0.76
CA GLY A 103 -4.56 -14.94 -0.30
C GLY A 103 -5.87 -15.60 0.13
N ILE A 104 -6.63 -16.09 -0.84
CA ILE A 104 -7.89 -16.82 -0.65
C ILE A 104 -7.93 -17.97 -1.63
N ILE A 105 -8.21 -19.18 -1.12
CA ILE A 105 -8.46 -20.37 -1.93
C ILE A 105 -9.96 -20.47 -2.14
N GLU A 106 -10.43 -20.04 -3.31
CA GLU A 106 -11.87 -19.88 -3.61
C GLU A 106 -12.63 -21.22 -3.61
N ASN A 107 -12.01 -22.30 -4.08
CA ASN A 107 -12.58 -23.64 -4.17
C ASN A 107 -12.28 -24.54 -2.96
N TYR A 108 -11.85 -23.94 -1.81
CA TYR A 108 -11.39 -24.72 -0.64
C TYR A 108 -12.45 -25.68 -0.08
N LEU A 109 -13.75 -25.34 -0.13
CA LEU A 109 -14.82 -26.19 0.37
C LEU A 109 -14.92 -27.50 -0.41
N GLU A 110 -14.82 -27.44 -1.74
CA GLU A 110 -14.85 -28.63 -2.61
C GLU A 110 -13.63 -29.53 -2.37
N ILE A 111 -12.45 -28.89 -2.19
CA ILE A 111 -11.22 -29.60 -1.90
C ILE A 111 -11.30 -30.28 -0.51
N LYS A 112 -11.77 -29.55 0.50
CA LYS A 112 -11.94 -30.05 1.87
C LYS A 112 -12.88 -31.23 1.92
N GLU A 113 -14.01 -31.18 1.17
CA GLU A 113 -14.96 -32.29 1.10
C GLU A 113 -14.31 -33.55 0.48
N LYS A 114 -13.59 -33.40 -0.63
CA LYS A 114 -12.88 -34.52 -1.28
C LYS A 114 -11.83 -35.15 -0.37
N LEU A 115 -10.96 -34.33 0.23
CA LEU A 115 -9.92 -34.81 1.12
C LEU A 115 -10.50 -35.47 2.38
N THR A 116 -11.61 -34.97 2.92
CA THR A 116 -12.31 -35.60 4.05
C THR A 116 -12.85 -36.99 3.69
N LEU A 117 -13.38 -37.17 2.47
CA LEU A 117 -13.80 -38.48 1.97
C LEU A 117 -12.63 -39.45 1.78
N GLU A 118 -11.43 -38.93 1.51
CA GLU A 118 -10.17 -39.69 1.41
C GLU A 118 -9.56 -40.01 2.79
N GLY A 119 -10.12 -39.46 3.88
CA GLY A 119 -9.71 -39.76 5.25
C GLY A 119 -8.91 -38.66 5.95
N HIS A 120 -8.66 -37.52 5.29
CA HIS A 120 -7.96 -36.38 5.92
C HIS A 120 -8.81 -35.70 7.01
N VAL A 121 -8.19 -35.32 8.11
CA VAL A 121 -8.84 -34.69 9.28
C VAL A 121 -8.44 -33.23 9.40
N PHE A 122 -9.40 -32.34 9.19
CA PHE A 122 -9.21 -30.90 9.31
C PHE A 122 -9.44 -30.40 10.75
N LYS A 123 -8.61 -29.45 11.20
CA LYS A 123 -8.64 -28.90 12.55
C LYS A 123 -9.05 -27.43 12.60
N SER A 124 -8.90 -26.69 11.47
CA SER A 124 -9.19 -25.26 11.39
C SER A 124 -10.40 -24.96 10.51
N ASP A 125 -10.85 -23.71 10.61
CA ASP A 125 -11.93 -23.15 9.77
C ASP A 125 -11.37 -22.35 8.58
N THR A 126 -10.04 -22.40 8.35
CA THR A 126 -9.41 -21.61 7.29
C THR A 126 -9.47 -22.33 5.95
N ASP A 127 -9.44 -21.56 4.88
CA ASP A 127 -9.23 -22.04 3.52
C ASP A 127 -7.84 -22.64 3.30
N THR A 128 -6.85 -22.15 4.04
CA THR A 128 -5.44 -22.53 3.90
C THR A 128 -5.15 -23.99 4.23
N GLU A 129 -5.86 -24.59 5.19
CA GLU A 129 -5.54 -25.93 5.67
C GLU A 129 -5.65 -27.01 4.58
N VAL A 130 -6.36 -26.75 3.50
CA VAL A 130 -6.41 -27.69 2.34
C VAL A 130 -5.04 -27.83 1.67
N ILE A 131 -4.15 -26.82 1.77
CA ILE A 131 -2.85 -26.82 1.09
C ILE A 131 -1.90 -27.86 1.65
N PRO A 132 -1.57 -27.92 2.97
CA PRO A 132 -0.70 -28.96 3.50
C PRO A 132 -1.24 -30.37 3.30
N HIS A 133 -2.57 -30.55 3.34
CA HIS A 133 -3.19 -31.85 3.07
C HIS A 133 -3.08 -32.26 1.58
N LEU A 134 -3.20 -31.33 0.62
CA LEU A 134 -2.94 -31.62 -0.79
C LEU A 134 -1.47 -31.98 -1.04
N ILE A 135 -0.54 -31.20 -0.46
CA ILE A 135 0.90 -31.48 -0.59
C ILE A 135 1.22 -32.86 -0.02
N GLN A 136 0.69 -33.21 1.18
CA GLN A 136 0.85 -34.53 1.77
C GLN A 136 0.37 -35.62 0.83
N LYS A 137 -0.86 -35.50 0.29
CA LYS A 137 -1.44 -36.46 -0.64
C LYS A 137 -0.51 -36.70 -1.84
N PHE A 138 0.02 -35.64 -2.46
CA PHE A 138 0.89 -35.78 -3.61
C PHE A 138 2.26 -36.36 -3.23
N MET A 139 2.81 -36.04 -2.04
CA MET A 139 4.04 -36.66 -1.56
C MET A 139 3.84 -38.15 -1.26
N ASP A 140 2.67 -38.58 -0.80
CA ASP A 140 2.31 -39.99 -0.62
C ASP A 140 2.22 -40.73 -1.97
N GLU A 141 1.88 -40.03 -3.05
CA GLU A 141 1.92 -40.49 -4.44
C GLU A 141 3.36 -40.53 -5.01
N LYS A 142 4.40 -40.23 -4.18
CA LYS A 142 5.82 -40.26 -4.49
C LYS A 142 6.35 -39.07 -5.30
N PHE A 143 5.65 -37.95 -5.28
CA PHE A 143 6.22 -36.69 -5.71
C PHE A 143 7.12 -36.12 -4.61
N ASP A 144 8.19 -35.41 -4.99
CA ASP A 144 8.95 -34.59 -4.04
C ASP A 144 8.17 -33.32 -3.68
N LEU A 145 8.69 -32.53 -2.74
CA LEU A 145 7.97 -31.33 -2.22
C LEU A 145 7.69 -30.31 -3.33
N GLU A 146 8.64 -30.10 -4.25
CA GLU A 146 8.48 -29.18 -5.38
C GLU A 146 7.31 -29.59 -6.27
N HIS A 147 7.33 -30.84 -6.74
CA HIS A 147 6.29 -31.35 -7.63
C HIS A 147 4.93 -31.50 -6.89
N ALA A 148 4.94 -31.77 -5.59
CA ALA A 148 3.73 -31.80 -4.78
C ALA A 148 3.12 -30.40 -4.64
N VAL A 149 3.92 -29.35 -4.44
CA VAL A 149 3.45 -27.95 -4.47
C VAL A 149 2.92 -27.59 -5.86
N ARG A 150 3.62 -27.95 -6.94
CA ARG A 150 3.16 -27.74 -8.33
C ARG A 150 1.81 -28.37 -8.58
N LYS A 151 1.63 -29.64 -8.20
CA LYS A 151 0.34 -30.32 -8.30
C LYS A 151 -0.75 -29.66 -7.46
N THR A 152 -0.38 -29.14 -6.32
CA THR A 152 -1.32 -28.41 -5.44
C THR A 152 -1.83 -27.15 -6.13
N ILE A 153 -0.96 -26.34 -6.75
CA ILE A 153 -1.40 -25.11 -7.44
C ILE A 153 -2.22 -25.38 -8.71
N ASP A 154 -2.11 -26.57 -9.31
CA ASP A 154 -2.99 -27.00 -10.41
C ASP A 154 -4.44 -27.27 -9.95
N VAL A 155 -4.65 -27.52 -8.65
CA VAL A 155 -5.96 -27.86 -8.07
C VAL A 155 -6.64 -26.66 -7.42
N ILE A 156 -5.87 -25.77 -6.80
CA ILE A 156 -6.42 -24.62 -6.06
C ILE A 156 -6.77 -23.48 -7.02
N GLU A 157 -7.87 -22.79 -6.70
CA GLU A 157 -8.33 -21.59 -7.41
C GLU A 157 -8.25 -20.37 -6.50
N GLY A 158 -8.01 -19.18 -7.09
CA GLY A 158 -7.90 -17.92 -6.34
C GLY A 158 -6.50 -17.31 -6.36
N ALA A 159 -6.27 -16.32 -5.49
CA ALA A 159 -4.99 -15.63 -5.32
C ALA A 159 -4.22 -16.25 -4.16
N TYR A 160 -2.92 -16.48 -4.34
CA TYR A 160 -2.08 -17.06 -3.30
C TYR A 160 -0.62 -16.60 -3.37
N ALA A 161 0.03 -16.56 -2.22
CA ALA A 161 1.46 -16.72 -2.05
C ALA A 161 1.65 -17.79 -0.96
N ILE A 162 2.42 -18.83 -1.27
CA ILE A 162 2.59 -20.02 -0.43
C ILE A 162 4.07 -20.22 -0.17
N ALA A 163 4.43 -20.57 1.08
CA ALA A 163 5.72 -21.14 1.39
C ALA A 163 5.51 -22.41 2.24
N ALA A 164 6.19 -23.49 1.86
CA ALA A 164 6.07 -24.82 2.46
C ALA A 164 7.43 -25.38 2.88
N ILE A 165 7.45 -26.06 3.99
CA ILE A 165 8.57 -26.89 4.48
C ILE A 165 8.07 -28.30 4.79
N SER A 166 8.93 -29.31 4.60
CA SER A 166 8.61 -30.71 4.87
C SER A 166 9.72 -31.39 5.67
N LYS A 167 9.35 -32.19 6.65
CA LYS A 167 10.30 -33.04 7.40
C LYS A 167 10.90 -34.15 6.53
N ASN A 168 10.22 -34.51 5.44
CA ASN A 168 10.68 -35.59 4.55
C ASN A 168 11.74 -35.09 3.53
N GLU A 169 11.83 -33.77 3.34
CA GLU A 169 12.84 -33.09 2.56
C GLU A 169 13.39 -31.89 3.34
N PRO A 170 14.24 -32.16 4.35
CA PRO A 170 14.86 -31.12 5.16
C PRO A 170 15.77 -30.22 4.31
N ASP A 171 16.14 -29.07 4.85
CA ASP A 171 17.01 -28.07 4.22
C ASP A 171 16.45 -27.45 2.94
N LYS A 172 15.12 -27.40 2.81
CA LYS A 172 14.46 -26.83 1.63
C LYS A 172 13.20 -26.05 2.02
N ILE A 173 13.04 -24.87 1.42
CA ILE A 173 11.78 -24.12 1.40
C ILE A 173 11.29 -24.07 -0.02
N VAL A 174 10.06 -24.50 -0.28
CA VAL A 174 9.42 -24.38 -1.60
C VAL A 174 8.34 -23.32 -1.54
N ALA A 175 8.37 -22.37 -2.46
CA ALA A 175 7.44 -21.26 -2.50
C ALA A 175 6.89 -21.01 -3.90
N THR A 176 5.71 -20.41 -3.96
CA THR A 176 5.05 -20.03 -5.22
C THR A 176 4.09 -18.87 -4.99
N ARG A 177 3.71 -18.18 -6.06
CA ARG A 177 2.73 -17.10 -5.99
C ARG A 177 1.82 -17.02 -7.21
N LYS A 178 0.61 -16.51 -6.97
CA LYS A 178 -0.35 -16.08 -7.99
C LYS A 178 -1.13 -14.90 -7.41
N ASP A 179 -0.90 -13.71 -7.98
CA ASP A 179 -1.59 -12.44 -7.64
C ASP A 179 -1.34 -11.89 -6.20
N SER A 180 -0.84 -12.68 -5.27
CA SER A 180 -0.33 -12.21 -3.96
C SER A 180 1.18 -11.94 -4.02
N PRO A 181 1.71 -10.89 -3.36
CA PRO A 181 3.12 -10.54 -3.44
C PRO A 181 4.01 -11.54 -2.70
N LEU A 182 5.14 -11.89 -3.31
CA LEU A 182 6.23 -12.66 -2.74
C LEU A 182 7.53 -12.30 -3.45
N ILE A 183 8.57 -12.05 -2.69
CA ILE A 183 9.93 -11.75 -3.16
C ILE A 183 10.94 -12.71 -2.55
N VAL A 184 12.06 -12.86 -3.21
CA VAL A 184 13.21 -13.67 -2.76
C VAL A 184 14.40 -12.77 -2.56
N GLY A 185 14.98 -12.76 -1.36
CA GLY A 185 16.19 -12.03 -1.02
C GLY A 185 17.41 -12.91 -1.04
N ILE A 186 18.49 -12.44 -1.65
CA ILE A 186 19.81 -13.10 -1.66
C ILE A 186 20.73 -12.33 -0.71
N GLY A 187 21.06 -12.94 0.42
CA GLY A 187 21.91 -12.36 1.44
C GLY A 187 23.25 -13.08 1.62
N GLU A 188 24.14 -12.47 2.39
CA GLU A 188 25.44 -13.07 2.72
C GLU A 188 25.27 -14.30 3.60
N GLU A 189 24.41 -14.24 4.62
CA GLU A 189 24.22 -15.28 5.62
C GLU A 189 23.19 -16.34 5.20
N GLY A 190 22.32 -16.06 4.22
CA GLY A 190 21.23 -16.96 3.83
C GLY A 190 20.39 -16.45 2.68
N TYR A 191 19.29 -17.17 2.45
CA TYR A 191 18.29 -16.85 1.44
C TYR A 191 16.95 -16.62 2.14
N TYR A 192 16.18 -15.65 1.64
CA TYR A 192 15.02 -15.11 2.32
C TYR A 192 13.81 -15.08 1.39
N LEU A 193 12.64 -15.32 1.94
CA LEU A 193 11.33 -15.04 1.33
C LEU A 193 10.64 -13.96 2.13
N ALA A 194 9.96 -13.04 1.47
CA ALA A 194 9.10 -12.07 2.14
C ALA A 194 7.93 -11.65 1.27
N SER A 195 6.84 -11.23 1.91
CA SER A 195 5.72 -10.59 1.21
C SER A 195 6.02 -9.14 0.82
N ASP A 196 7.02 -8.52 1.46
CA ASP A 196 7.40 -7.14 1.21
C ASP A 196 8.88 -6.91 1.58
N SER A 197 9.54 -6.04 0.83
CA SER A 197 10.97 -5.79 0.97
C SER A 197 11.42 -5.22 2.32
N PRO A 198 10.67 -4.33 3.02
CA PRO A 198 11.06 -3.83 4.34
C PRO A 198 11.38 -4.93 5.34
N ALA A 199 10.75 -6.10 5.21
CA ALA A 199 10.98 -7.23 6.10
C ALA A 199 12.43 -7.72 6.10
N ILE A 200 13.06 -7.74 4.93
CA ILE A 200 14.36 -8.41 4.71
C ILE A 200 15.51 -7.46 4.38
N LEU A 201 15.27 -6.14 4.30
CA LEU A 201 16.29 -5.13 3.93
C LEU A 201 17.57 -5.19 4.76
N LYS A 202 17.47 -5.59 6.02
CA LYS A 202 18.62 -5.75 6.93
C LYS A 202 19.53 -6.92 6.51
N TYR A 203 18.97 -7.93 5.87
CA TYR A 203 19.62 -9.21 5.59
C TYR A 203 19.91 -9.40 4.09
N ALA A 204 19.08 -8.83 3.22
CA ALA A 204 19.21 -8.96 1.78
C ALA A 204 18.69 -7.71 1.07
N ARG A 205 19.45 -7.23 0.08
CA ARG A 205 19.07 -6.13 -0.81
C ARG A 205 18.95 -6.57 -2.26
N ASP A 206 19.59 -7.67 -2.60
CA ASP A 206 19.50 -8.28 -3.91
C ASP A 206 18.26 -9.16 -3.95
N ILE A 207 17.31 -8.79 -4.80
CA ILE A 207 15.96 -9.33 -4.80
C ILE A 207 15.66 -9.98 -6.17
N ILE A 208 15.03 -11.14 -6.11
CA ILE A 208 14.38 -11.80 -7.24
C ILE A 208 12.87 -11.67 -7.06
N TYR A 209 12.17 -11.38 -8.15
CA TYR A 209 10.71 -11.32 -8.20
C TYR A 209 10.17 -12.54 -8.97
N PRO A 210 9.61 -13.55 -8.27
CA PRO A 210 8.95 -14.66 -8.93
C PRO A 210 7.71 -14.20 -9.70
N GLU A 211 7.49 -14.76 -10.88
CA GLU A 211 6.30 -14.55 -11.66
C GLU A 211 5.15 -15.48 -11.20
N ARG A 212 3.97 -15.26 -11.77
CA ARG A 212 2.77 -16.04 -11.48
C ARG A 212 2.99 -17.51 -11.85
N GLY A 213 2.80 -18.42 -10.90
CA GLY A 213 2.91 -19.88 -11.12
C GLY A 213 4.33 -20.44 -11.16
N GLU A 214 5.35 -19.57 -11.05
CA GLU A 214 6.73 -20.06 -10.86
C GLU A 214 6.86 -20.73 -9.48
N ILE A 215 7.69 -21.75 -9.43
CA ILE A 215 8.09 -22.45 -8.21
C ILE A 215 9.49 -21.99 -7.83
N VAL A 216 9.64 -21.53 -6.61
CA VAL A 216 10.91 -21.11 -6.04
C VAL A 216 11.37 -22.14 -5.03
N ILE A 217 12.60 -22.59 -5.15
CA ILE A 217 13.25 -23.50 -4.22
C ILE A 217 14.41 -22.73 -3.58
N LEU A 218 14.38 -22.63 -2.27
CA LEU A 218 15.50 -22.13 -1.48
C LEU A 218 16.13 -23.32 -0.76
N ASP A 219 17.43 -23.46 -0.88
CA ASP A 219 18.25 -24.34 -0.09
C ASP A 219 19.51 -23.60 0.41
N LYS A 220 20.37 -24.25 1.18
CA LYS A 220 21.61 -23.63 1.69
C LYS A 220 22.61 -23.25 0.60
N ASP A 221 22.51 -23.86 -0.59
CA ASP A 221 23.44 -23.70 -1.71
C ASP A 221 22.95 -22.61 -2.68
N GLY A 222 21.62 -22.26 -2.68
CA GLY A 222 21.12 -21.25 -3.60
C GLY A 222 19.62 -21.09 -3.67
N VAL A 223 19.22 -20.39 -4.70
CA VAL A 223 17.84 -20.18 -5.13
C VAL A 223 17.68 -20.71 -6.55
N VAL A 224 16.72 -21.60 -6.74
CA VAL A 224 16.33 -22.09 -8.07
C VAL A 224 14.88 -21.69 -8.33
N VAL A 225 14.61 -21.21 -9.53
CA VAL A 225 13.25 -20.85 -9.97
C VAL A 225 12.88 -21.70 -11.18
N HIS A 226 11.72 -22.36 -11.12
CA HIS A 226 11.16 -23.13 -12.23
C HIS A 226 9.91 -22.45 -12.76
N ASP A 227 9.74 -22.43 -14.08
CA ASP A 227 8.52 -21.95 -14.74
C ASP A 227 7.37 -22.96 -14.64
N GLU A 228 6.22 -22.64 -15.23
CA GLU A 228 5.05 -23.51 -15.27
C GLU A 228 5.28 -24.86 -16.01
N PHE A 229 6.34 -24.93 -16.85
CA PHE A 229 6.73 -26.12 -17.60
C PHE A 229 7.89 -26.89 -16.96
N ASP A 230 8.28 -26.54 -15.73
CA ASP A 230 9.37 -27.16 -14.99
C ASP A 230 10.78 -26.89 -15.56
N ASN A 231 10.93 -25.82 -16.33
CA ASN A 231 12.24 -25.39 -16.81
C ASN A 231 12.86 -24.42 -15.78
N VAL A 232 14.16 -24.56 -15.54
CA VAL A 232 14.92 -23.59 -14.71
C VAL A 232 14.95 -22.24 -15.42
N VAL A 233 14.54 -21.19 -14.71
CA VAL A 233 14.52 -19.81 -15.19
C VAL A 233 15.62 -19.00 -14.50
N ASN A 234 16.47 -18.36 -15.30
CA ASN A 234 17.41 -17.38 -14.79
C ASN A 234 16.69 -16.04 -14.58
N LYS A 235 16.55 -15.62 -13.33
CA LYS A 235 15.90 -14.35 -12.97
C LYS A 235 16.93 -13.22 -12.89
N GLU A 236 16.52 -12.04 -13.30
CA GLU A 236 17.27 -10.82 -13.04
C GLU A 236 17.24 -10.51 -11.54
N ILE A 237 18.35 -10.00 -11.04
CA ILE A 237 18.50 -9.59 -9.65
C ILE A 237 18.44 -8.07 -9.61
N ASP A 238 17.43 -7.55 -8.89
CA ASP A 238 17.29 -6.13 -8.64
C ASP A 238 17.85 -5.77 -7.26
N THR A 239 18.70 -4.75 -7.20
CA THR A 239 19.23 -4.27 -5.92
C THR A 239 18.36 -3.13 -5.39
N ILE A 240 17.76 -3.34 -4.21
CA ILE A 240 16.97 -2.30 -3.53
C ILE A 240 17.90 -1.26 -2.91
N ASN A 241 17.70 0.01 -3.28
CA ASN A 241 18.50 1.14 -2.79
C ASN A 241 18.05 1.66 -1.39
N TRP A 242 16.98 1.13 -0.82
CA TRP A 242 16.53 1.50 0.53
C TRP A 242 17.48 0.94 1.58
N THR A 243 17.67 1.71 2.65
CA THR A 243 18.43 1.25 3.81
C THR A 243 17.51 0.76 4.91
N PRO A 244 17.98 -0.13 5.82
CA PRO A 244 17.16 -0.60 6.94
C PRO A 244 16.62 0.56 7.80
N GLU A 245 17.43 1.61 8.02
CA GLU A 245 17.07 2.77 8.83
C GLU A 245 15.87 3.52 8.23
N MET A 246 15.74 3.59 6.89
CA MET A 246 14.57 4.20 6.24
C MET A 246 13.25 3.52 6.63
N ALA A 247 13.28 2.25 7.00
CA ALA A 247 12.13 1.48 7.46
C ALA A 247 11.96 1.49 8.99
N GLU A 248 12.69 2.36 9.71
CA GLU A 248 12.59 2.56 11.15
C GLU A 248 11.97 3.92 11.48
N LYS A 249 11.51 4.08 12.73
CA LYS A 249 10.83 5.33 13.16
C LYS A 249 11.78 6.51 13.38
N GLU A 250 13.08 6.31 13.46
CA GLU A 250 14.12 7.35 13.62
C GLU A 250 13.84 8.37 14.76
N GLY A 251 13.27 7.88 15.86
CA GLY A 251 12.94 8.70 17.03
C GLY A 251 11.57 9.35 17.04
N TYR A 252 10.79 9.22 15.97
CA TYR A 252 9.38 9.61 15.96
C TYR A 252 8.51 8.60 16.71
N ASP A 253 7.40 9.06 17.31
CA ASP A 253 6.46 8.18 18.00
C ASP A 253 5.78 7.19 17.06
N HIS A 254 5.46 7.63 15.83
CA HIS A 254 4.75 6.86 14.81
C HIS A 254 5.40 7.02 13.43
N PHE A 255 5.25 6.00 12.57
CA PHE A 255 5.66 6.07 11.17
C PHE A 255 4.95 7.20 10.42
N MET A 256 3.66 7.36 10.62
CA MET A 256 2.87 8.39 9.91
C MET A 256 3.44 9.79 10.12
N ILE A 257 3.81 10.18 11.34
CA ILE A 257 4.39 11.52 11.57
C ILE A 257 5.79 11.65 10.98
N LYS A 258 6.62 10.61 11.03
CA LYS A 258 7.89 10.57 10.30
C LYS A 258 7.67 10.80 8.81
N GLU A 259 6.76 10.04 8.21
CA GLU A 259 6.44 10.08 6.78
C GLU A 259 5.84 11.42 6.35
N ILE A 260 5.06 12.08 7.21
CA ILE A 260 4.59 13.46 6.97
C ILE A 260 5.81 14.43 6.92
N ASN A 261 6.78 14.28 7.81
CA ASN A 261 8.00 15.11 7.82
C ASN A 261 8.96 14.80 6.67
N GLU A 262 8.88 13.62 6.08
CA GLU A 262 9.71 13.23 4.92
C GLU A 262 9.14 13.73 3.57
N GLN A 263 7.99 14.39 3.53
CA GLN A 263 7.32 14.77 2.28
C GLN A 263 8.18 15.69 1.39
N ALA A 264 8.85 16.68 1.96
CA ALA A 264 9.74 17.55 1.21
C ALA A 264 10.87 16.75 0.52
N THR A 265 11.45 15.78 1.24
CA THR A 265 12.47 14.88 0.70
C THR A 265 11.90 13.98 -0.40
N ALA A 266 10.70 13.44 -0.21
CA ALA A 266 10.02 12.64 -1.22
C ALA A 266 9.77 13.43 -2.52
N VAL A 267 9.39 14.71 -2.42
CA VAL A 267 9.26 15.60 -3.57
C VAL A 267 10.61 15.81 -4.25
N ARG A 268 11.68 16.18 -3.51
CA ARG A 268 13.04 16.37 -4.06
C ARG A 268 13.51 15.14 -4.84
N ASN A 269 13.30 13.96 -4.26
CA ASN A 269 13.69 12.71 -4.91
C ASN A 269 12.85 12.44 -6.18
N THR A 270 11.55 12.69 -6.13
CA THR A 270 10.66 12.48 -7.28
C THR A 270 10.98 13.44 -8.43
N LEU A 271 11.44 14.66 -8.15
CA LEU A 271 11.86 15.63 -9.17
C LEU A 271 13.01 15.10 -10.04
N THR A 272 13.82 14.16 -9.54
CA THR A 272 14.89 13.51 -10.34
C THR A 272 14.36 12.68 -11.49
N GLN A 273 13.06 12.34 -11.51
CA GLN A 273 12.43 11.58 -12.58
C GLN A 273 12.12 12.41 -13.85
N LYS A 274 12.42 13.70 -13.85
CA LYS A 274 12.09 14.63 -14.94
C LYS A 274 12.56 14.12 -16.31
N ASP A 275 13.80 13.65 -16.42
CA ASP A 275 14.36 13.20 -17.69
C ASP A 275 13.70 11.89 -18.15
N ASN A 276 13.49 10.93 -17.24
CA ASN A 276 12.74 9.70 -17.53
C ASN A 276 11.30 10.01 -18.02
N ILE A 277 10.62 10.96 -17.37
CA ILE A 277 9.26 11.36 -17.79
C ILE A 277 9.28 12.01 -19.18
N GLN A 278 10.32 12.82 -19.48
CA GLN A 278 10.47 13.42 -20.81
C GLN A 278 10.69 12.34 -21.89
N GLU A 279 11.54 11.34 -21.64
CA GLU A 279 11.76 10.22 -22.56
C GLU A 279 10.45 9.45 -22.83
N ILE A 280 9.66 9.18 -21.77
CA ILE A 280 8.34 8.56 -21.93
C ILE A 280 7.41 9.40 -22.80
N ILE A 281 7.35 10.72 -22.58
CA ILE A 281 6.49 11.62 -23.35
C ILE A 281 6.93 11.68 -24.82
N ASP A 282 8.25 11.65 -25.08
CA ASP A 282 8.79 11.68 -26.44
C ASP A 282 8.52 10.36 -27.22
N ASP A 283 8.35 9.23 -26.51
CA ASP A 283 7.99 7.92 -27.09
C ASP A 283 6.46 7.70 -27.23
N ILE A 284 5.66 8.48 -26.50
CA ILE A 284 4.20 8.39 -26.57
C ILE A 284 3.66 9.22 -27.74
N ASP A 285 3.51 8.59 -28.91
CA ASP A 285 2.95 9.22 -30.09
C ASP A 285 1.40 9.17 -30.14
N ASP A 286 0.78 10.21 -30.72
CA ASP A 286 -0.63 10.31 -31.13
C ASP A 286 -1.66 9.96 -30.04
N ILE A 287 -1.40 10.35 -28.78
CA ILE A 287 -2.35 10.19 -27.68
C ILE A 287 -3.44 11.26 -27.77
N GLN A 288 -4.70 10.81 -27.85
CA GLN A 288 -5.88 11.66 -27.95
C GLN A 288 -6.72 11.67 -26.66
N ARG A 289 -6.47 10.73 -25.75
CA ARG A 289 -7.17 10.59 -24.47
C ARG A 289 -6.23 10.01 -23.42
N ILE A 290 -6.37 10.48 -22.20
CA ILE A 290 -5.72 9.89 -21.03
C ILE A 290 -6.79 9.32 -20.09
N CYS A 291 -6.51 8.17 -19.50
CA CYS A 291 -7.38 7.52 -18.52
C CYS A 291 -6.56 7.14 -17.30
N PHE A 292 -6.78 7.78 -16.17
CA PHE A 292 -6.22 7.36 -14.90
C PHE A 292 -7.05 6.24 -14.30
N VAL A 293 -6.38 5.23 -13.74
CA VAL A 293 -7.00 4.09 -13.05
C VAL A 293 -6.31 3.89 -11.72
N ALA A 294 -7.04 4.00 -10.62
CA ALA A 294 -6.48 3.93 -9.29
C ALA A 294 -7.54 3.63 -8.21
N CYS A 295 -7.09 3.39 -6.98
CA CYS A 295 -7.92 3.21 -5.78
C CYS A 295 -7.54 4.23 -4.70
N GLY A 296 -8.50 4.61 -3.85
CA GLY A 296 -8.28 5.39 -2.62
C GLY A 296 -7.48 6.68 -2.84
N THR A 297 -6.43 6.87 -2.06
CA THR A 297 -5.53 8.03 -2.14
C THR A 297 -4.98 8.27 -3.55
N SER A 298 -4.58 7.21 -4.25
CA SER A 298 -4.09 7.31 -5.64
C SER A 298 -5.19 7.76 -6.62
N TYR A 299 -6.46 7.42 -6.35
CA TYR A 299 -7.59 7.94 -7.12
C TYR A 299 -7.76 9.45 -6.92
N HIS A 300 -7.58 9.98 -5.70
CA HIS A 300 -7.60 11.41 -5.45
C HIS A 300 -6.44 12.15 -6.13
N ALA A 301 -5.25 11.56 -6.15
CA ALA A 301 -4.12 12.09 -6.93
C ALA A 301 -4.46 12.15 -8.43
N SER A 302 -5.11 11.11 -8.95
CA SER A 302 -5.56 11.03 -10.34
C SER A 302 -6.57 12.12 -10.70
N LEU A 303 -7.49 12.48 -9.79
CA LEU A 303 -8.43 13.59 -9.99
C LEU A 303 -7.71 14.93 -10.15
N THR A 304 -6.63 15.18 -9.40
CA THR A 304 -5.77 16.36 -9.60
C THR A 304 -5.12 16.32 -10.99
N GLY A 305 -4.63 15.14 -11.40
CA GLY A 305 -4.06 14.91 -12.72
C GLY A 305 -5.01 15.24 -13.86
N LYS A 306 -6.30 14.88 -13.73
CA LYS A 306 -7.33 15.25 -14.69
C LYS A 306 -7.42 16.77 -14.88
N TYR A 307 -7.55 17.53 -13.78
CA TYR A 307 -7.62 18.99 -13.86
C TYR A 307 -6.37 19.59 -14.52
N LEU A 308 -5.19 19.09 -14.19
CA LEU A 308 -3.93 19.58 -14.74
C LEU A 308 -3.83 19.33 -16.25
N ILE A 309 -4.04 18.09 -16.67
CA ILE A 309 -3.86 17.70 -18.08
C ILE A 309 -4.90 18.36 -18.97
N GLU A 310 -6.18 18.39 -18.57
CA GLU A 310 -7.24 19.05 -19.33
C GLU A 310 -6.99 20.56 -19.45
N SER A 311 -6.56 21.22 -18.37
CA SER A 311 -6.34 22.68 -18.39
C SER A 311 -5.06 23.11 -19.12
N LEU A 312 -3.99 22.32 -19.05
CA LEU A 312 -2.68 22.70 -19.56
C LEU A 312 -2.38 22.12 -20.94
N ALA A 313 -2.76 20.87 -21.19
CA ALA A 313 -2.46 20.18 -22.45
C ALA A 313 -3.70 20.04 -23.36
N GLY A 314 -4.91 20.30 -22.85
CA GLY A 314 -6.15 20.19 -23.62
C GLY A 314 -6.49 18.76 -24.04
N VAL A 315 -5.90 17.75 -23.37
CA VAL A 315 -6.16 16.33 -23.64
C VAL A 315 -7.31 15.85 -22.78
N PRO A 316 -8.42 15.33 -23.36
CA PRO A 316 -9.52 14.74 -22.61
C PRO A 316 -9.02 13.66 -21.65
N THR A 317 -9.39 13.78 -20.39
CA THR A 317 -8.86 12.92 -19.32
C THR A 317 -9.99 12.38 -18.46
N ASP A 318 -10.03 11.06 -18.28
CA ASP A 318 -10.95 10.38 -17.38
C ASP A 318 -10.20 9.86 -16.15
N VAL A 319 -10.94 9.68 -15.06
CA VAL A 319 -10.44 9.03 -13.84
C VAL A 319 -11.44 7.97 -13.44
N ILE A 320 -10.99 6.72 -13.36
CA ILE A 320 -11.85 5.56 -13.12
C ILE A 320 -11.32 4.82 -11.89
N LEU A 321 -12.22 4.42 -10.99
CA LEU A 321 -11.87 3.49 -9.92
C LEU A 321 -11.46 2.15 -10.52
N ALA A 322 -10.36 1.56 -10.04
CA ALA A 322 -9.84 0.33 -10.62
C ALA A 322 -10.85 -0.82 -10.57
N SER A 323 -11.64 -0.94 -9.49
CA SER A 323 -12.73 -1.92 -9.35
C SER A 323 -13.83 -1.77 -10.42
N GLU A 324 -14.04 -0.54 -10.92
CA GLU A 324 -15.09 -0.22 -11.90
C GLU A 324 -14.57 -0.21 -13.35
N PHE A 325 -13.25 -0.35 -13.55
CA PHE A 325 -12.61 -0.17 -14.85
C PHE A 325 -13.14 -1.10 -15.93
N LYS A 326 -13.42 -2.36 -15.60
CA LYS A 326 -13.94 -3.36 -16.55
C LYS A 326 -15.23 -2.94 -17.27
N TYR A 327 -16.04 -2.09 -16.61
CA TYR A 327 -17.31 -1.61 -17.20
C TYR A 327 -17.09 -0.47 -18.22
N SER A 328 -15.93 0.15 -18.23
CA SER A 328 -15.54 1.25 -19.12
C SER A 328 -14.52 0.84 -20.19
N ALA A 329 -13.94 -0.37 -20.08
CA ALA A 329 -12.83 -0.84 -20.92
C ALA A 329 -13.15 -0.88 -22.43
N ASN A 330 -14.40 -1.05 -22.82
CA ASN A 330 -14.83 -1.09 -24.23
C ASN A 330 -14.63 0.26 -24.97
N THR A 331 -14.31 1.34 -24.28
CA THR A 331 -14.04 2.65 -24.88
C THR A 331 -12.56 2.90 -25.13
N LEU A 332 -11.70 1.96 -24.76
CA LEU A 332 -10.24 2.03 -24.94
C LEU A 332 -9.82 1.74 -26.37
N ASN A 333 -8.72 2.35 -26.78
CA ASN A 333 -8.08 2.13 -28.08
C ASN A 333 -6.59 2.47 -28.02
N ASP A 334 -5.88 2.27 -29.13
CA ASP A 334 -4.45 2.53 -29.30
C ASP A 334 -4.02 3.99 -29.16
N LYS A 335 -4.98 4.94 -29.16
CA LYS A 335 -4.77 6.39 -28.93
C LYS A 335 -5.08 6.81 -27.49
N THR A 336 -5.34 5.86 -26.62
CA THR A 336 -5.57 6.08 -25.19
C THR A 336 -4.32 5.70 -24.42
N LEU A 337 -3.81 6.61 -23.58
CA LEU A 337 -2.83 6.28 -22.54
C LEU A 337 -3.58 5.97 -21.24
N VAL A 338 -3.44 4.76 -20.73
CA VAL A 338 -4.00 4.37 -19.43
C VAL A 338 -2.90 4.47 -18.38
N ILE A 339 -3.10 5.33 -17.38
CA ILE A 339 -2.12 5.60 -16.32
C ILE A 339 -2.60 4.94 -15.04
N PHE A 340 -1.85 3.98 -14.54
CA PHE A 340 -2.10 3.27 -13.29
C PHE A 340 -1.28 3.89 -12.17
N ILE A 341 -1.95 4.34 -11.09
CA ILE A 341 -1.26 4.90 -9.91
C ILE A 341 -1.45 3.97 -8.73
N SER A 342 -0.34 3.54 -8.13
CA SER A 342 -0.34 2.66 -6.96
C SER A 342 0.94 2.85 -6.15
N GLN A 343 0.83 2.98 -4.83
CA GLN A 343 2.00 3.03 -3.96
C GLN A 343 2.78 1.70 -4.03
N SER A 344 2.11 0.58 -3.83
CA SER A 344 2.71 -0.75 -3.78
C SER A 344 2.95 -1.37 -5.16
N GLY A 345 2.16 -0.98 -6.18
CA GLY A 345 2.13 -1.66 -7.46
C GLY A 345 1.55 -3.09 -7.44
N GLU A 346 0.90 -3.48 -6.33
CA GLU A 346 0.34 -4.83 -6.09
C GLU A 346 -1.17 -4.79 -5.79
N THR A 347 -1.86 -3.69 -6.01
CA THR A 347 -3.31 -3.58 -5.78
C THR A 347 -4.07 -4.47 -6.76
N ALA A 348 -4.86 -5.42 -6.26
CA ALA A 348 -5.53 -6.45 -7.06
C ALA A 348 -6.38 -5.88 -8.20
N ASP A 349 -7.28 -4.94 -7.89
CA ASP A 349 -8.12 -4.29 -8.89
C ASP A 349 -7.30 -3.57 -9.97
N SER A 350 -6.21 -2.88 -9.57
CA SER A 350 -5.33 -2.17 -10.52
C SER A 350 -4.60 -3.14 -11.45
N LEU A 351 -4.17 -4.30 -10.96
CA LEU A 351 -3.50 -5.32 -11.77
C LEU A 351 -4.46 -5.94 -12.80
N LYS A 352 -5.69 -6.26 -12.40
CA LYS A 352 -6.70 -6.77 -13.35
C LYS A 352 -7.06 -5.72 -14.41
N ALA A 353 -7.20 -4.47 -13.99
CA ALA A 353 -7.44 -3.37 -14.91
C ALA A 353 -6.28 -3.18 -15.90
N LEU A 354 -5.02 -3.32 -15.43
CA LEU A 354 -3.82 -3.24 -16.27
C LEU A 354 -3.79 -4.36 -17.32
N ASP A 355 -4.11 -5.61 -16.93
CA ASP A 355 -4.16 -6.74 -17.85
C ASP A 355 -5.20 -6.52 -18.99
N VAL A 356 -6.32 -5.88 -18.68
CA VAL A 356 -7.33 -5.48 -19.67
C VAL A 356 -6.81 -4.35 -20.57
N ALA A 357 -6.21 -3.31 -20.00
CA ALA A 357 -5.71 -2.14 -20.74
C ALA A 357 -4.56 -2.52 -21.71
N ASN A 358 -3.66 -3.41 -21.30
CA ASN A 358 -2.54 -3.89 -22.11
C ASN A 358 -2.96 -4.55 -23.44
N GLN A 359 -4.23 -4.97 -23.56
CA GLN A 359 -4.71 -5.60 -24.80
C GLN A 359 -4.97 -4.60 -25.92
N THR A 360 -5.21 -3.32 -25.59
CA THR A 360 -5.73 -2.33 -26.56
C THR A 360 -5.10 -0.95 -26.47
N SER A 361 -4.40 -0.63 -25.38
CA SER A 361 -3.95 0.73 -25.09
C SER A 361 -2.50 0.76 -24.63
N LYS A 362 -1.85 1.92 -24.76
CA LYS A 362 -0.58 2.18 -24.10
C LYS A 362 -0.79 2.32 -22.59
N THR A 363 0.13 1.77 -21.79
CA THR A 363 0.00 1.75 -20.33
C THR A 363 1.22 2.37 -19.66
N LEU A 364 0.96 3.17 -18.61
CA LEU A 364 1.98 3.81 -17.78
C LEU A 364 1.68 3.52 -16.31
N GLY A 365 2.67 3.02 -15.57
CA GLY A 365 2.60 2.87 -14.11
C GLY A 365 3.29 4.03 -13.40
N ILE A 366 2.63 4.68 -12.42
CA ILE A 366 3.25 5.60 -11.45
C ILE A 366 3.27 4.85 -10.12
N VAL A 367 4.45 4.38 -9.69
CA VAL A 367 4.58 3.40 -8.60
C VAL A 367 5.76 3.74 -7.71
N ASN A 368 5.65 3.46 -6.40
CA ASN A 368 6.75 3.70 -5.46
C ASN A 368 7.68 2.47 -5.30
N VAL A 369 7.13 1.26 -5.36
CA VAL A 369 7.89 0.03 -5.14
C VAL A 369 8.46 -0.46 -6.48
N ALA A 370 9.78 -0.45 -6.59
CA ALA A 370 10.50 -1.04 -7.71
C ALA A 370 10.24 -2.55 -7.80
N GLY A 371 10.24 -3.11 -9.01
CA GLY A 371 10.02 -4.54 -9.23
C GLY A 371 8.62 -5.05 -8.92
N SER A 372 7.66 -4.17 -8.59
CA SER A 372 6.26 -4.55 -8.36
C SER A 372 5.58 -5.06 -9.63
N SER A 373 4.43 -5.72 -9.47
CA SER A 373 3.70 -6.29 -10.60
C SER A 373 3.28 -5.24 -11.65
N ILE A 374 2.90 -4.03 -11.23
CA ILE A 374 2.60 -2.95 -12.19
C ILE A 374 3.87 -2.56 -12.95
N THR A 375 5.02 -2.39 -12.28
CA THR A 375 6.27 -1.98 -12.95
C THR A 375 6.77 -2.99 -13.97
N ARG A 376 6.48 -4.28 -13.79
CA ARG A 376 6.85 -5.35 -14.74
C ARG A 376 5.87 -5.53 -15.89
N ARG A 377 4.62 -5.08 -15.74
CA ARG A 377 3.54 -5.33 -16.73
C ARG A 377 3.15 -4.09 -17.52
N ALA A 378 3.35 -2.89 -16.98
CA ALA A 378 3.09 -1.65 -17.70
C ALA A 378 4.17 -1.40 -18.75
N GLN A 379 3.80 -0.79 -19.88
CA GLN A 379 4.73 -0.45 -20.96
C GLN A 379 5.74 0.63 -20.54
N TYR A 380 5.28 1.61 -19.74
CA TYR A 380 6.11 2.69 -19.22
C TYR A 380 5.99 2.75 -17.69
N VAL A 381 7.05 3.22 -17.02
CA VAL A 381 7.09 3.31 -15.55
C VAL A 381 7.72 4.62 -15.10
N ILE A 382 7.04 5.30 -14.18
CA ILE A 382 7.56 6.40 -13.39
C ILE A 382 7.64 5.93 -11.93
N GLN A 383 8.83 5.93 -11.35
CA GLN A 383 9.02 5.63 -9.93
C GLN A 383 8.94 6.91 -9.11
N THR A 384 8.12 6.94 -8.05
CA THR A 384 7.92 8.14 -7.24
C THR A 384 9.08 8.45 -6.27
N GLN A 385 10.03 7.54 -6.08
CA GLN A 385 11.25 7.72 -5.27
C GLN A 385 11.00 8.21 -3.81
N ALA A 386 9.81 7.91 -3.25
CA ALA A 386 9.44 8.38 -1.91
C ALA A 386 10.10 7.58 -0.76
N GLY A 387 10.81 6.50 -1.08
CA GLY A 387 11.31 5.55 -0.08
C GLY A 387 10.19 4.66 0.49
N PRO A 388 10.50 3.82 1.49
CA PRO A 388 9.49 2.95 2.09
C PRO A 388 8.47 3.78 2.87
N GLU A 389 7.18 3.42 2.77
CA GLU A 389 6.08 4.00 3.54
C GLU A 389 5.37 2.87 4.27
N ILE A 390 5.46 2.89 5.61
CA ILE A 390 5.03 1.82 6.52
C ILE A 390 3.66 2.10 7.11
N GLY A 391 3.38 3.36 7.48
CA GLY A 391 2.06 3.77 7.97
C GLY A 391 0.97 3.35 7.00
N VAL A 392 -0.15 2.78 7.51
CA VAL A 392 -1.23 2.28 6.65
C VAL A 392 -1.84 3.40 5.81
N ALA A 393 -2.11 4.55 6.42
CA ALA A 393 -2.61 5.73 5.73
C ALA A 393 -1.47 6.39 4.92
N ALA A 394 -1.64 6.52 3.60
CA ALA A 394 -0.64 7.11 2.73
C ALA A 394 -0.48 8.62 2.97
N THR A 395 0.77 9.08 3.03
CA THR A 395 1.15 10.50 3.23
C THR A 395 2.17 10.96 2.21
N LYS A 396 3.47 10.63 2.39
CA LYS A 396 4.55 11.06 1.49
C LYS A 396 4.42 10.48 0.09
N THR A 397 3.90 9.27 -0.05
CA THR A 397 3.69 8.67 -1.37
C THR A 397 2.58 9.36 -2.15
N TYR A 398 1.55 9.91 -1.49
CA TYR A 398 0.55 10.76 -2.15
C TYR A 398 1.18 12.02 -2.78
N VAL A 399 1.99 12.74 -2.01
CA VAL A 399 2.67 13.95 -2.52
C VAL A 399 3.67 13.61 -3.63
N ALA A 400 4.36 12.47 -3.53
CA ALA A 400 5.24 11.97 -4.58
C ALA A 400 4.48 11.57 -5.86
N GLN A 401 3.29 10.94 -5.72
CA GLN A 401 2.39 10.66 -6.85
C GLN A 401 1.93 11.97 -7.52
N LEU A 402 1.49 12.95 -6.73
CA LEU A 402 1.16 14.28 -7.24
C LEU A 402 2.35 14.89 -7.98
N THR A 403 3.55 14.88 -7.40
CA THR A 403 4.77 15.43 -8.03
C THR A 403 5.02 14.79 -9.40
N SER A 404 4.91 13.47 -9.51
CA SER A 404 5.03 12.75 -10.78
C SER A 404 3.99 13.19 -11.81
N ILE A 405 2.73 13.37 -11.38
CA ILE A 405 1.63 13.84 -12.22
C ILE A 405 1.87 15.29 -12.68
N TYR A 406 2.33 16.15 -11.77
CA TYR A 406 2.66 17.56 -12.09
C TYR A 406 3.81 17.64 -13.09
N LEU A 407 4.89 16.86 -12.91
CA LEU A 407 5.98 16.79 -13.87
C LEU A 407 5.47 16.32 -15.25
N PHE A 408 4.68 15.24 -15.27
CA PHE A 408 4.11 14.70 -16.50
C PHE A 408 3.25 15.75 -17.22
N ALA A 409 2.34 16.43 -16.51
CA ALA A 409 1.47 17.45 -17.07
C ALA A 409 2.26 18.69 -17.56
N ALA A 410 3.27 19.14 -16.81
CA ALA A 410 4.12 20.27 -17.17
C ALA A 410 4.97 19.99 -18.42
N LEU A 411 5.56 18.79 -18.51
CA LEU A 411 6.36 18.36 -19.66
C LEU A 411 5.49 18.11 -20.89
N LEU A 412 4.35 17.43 -20.74
CA LEU A 412 3.40 17.18 -21.83
C LEU A 412 2.88 18.50 -22.44
N SER A 413 2.57 19.49 -21.60
CA SER A 413 2.12 20.82 -22.04
C SER A 413 3.25 21.80 -22.38
N LYS A 414 4.53 21.41 -22.19
CA LYS A 414 5.72 22.27 -22.34
C LYS A 414 5.66 23.52 -21.46
N ASN A 415 5.05 23.44 -20.28
CA ASN A 415 4.86 24.55 -19.37
C ASN A 415 6.08 24.72 -18.45
N VAL A 416 7.05 25.52 -18.89
CA VAL A 416 8.30 25.80 -18.16
C VAL A 416 8.05 26.55 -16.84
N GLU A 417 7.02 27.38 -16.77
CA GLU A 417 6.69 28.14 -15.55
C GLU A 417 6.21 27.19 -14.45
N LEU A 418 5.36 26.23 -14.79
CA LEU A 418 4.91 25.23 -13.82
C LEU A 418 6.08 24.38 -13.31
N LEU A 419 7.05 24.00 -14.15
CA LEU A 419 8.24 23.28 -13.70
C LEU A 419 9.00 24.06 -12.62
N LYS A 420 9.16 25.40 -12.79
CA LYS A 420 9.81 26.24 -11.77
C LYS A 420 9.01 26.34 -10.47
N GLU A 421 7.67 26.35 -10.56
CA GLU A 421 6.84 26.38 -9.36
C GLU A 421 6.91 25.05 -8.58
N ILE A 422 6.95 23.92 -9.29
CA ILE A 422 7.09 22.60 -8.63
C ILE A 422 8.43 22.49 -7.90
N GLU A 423 9.52 23.06 -8.44
CA GLU A 423 10.84 23.06 -7.80
C GLU A 423 10.87 23.76 -6.43
N LYS A 424 9.91 24.65 -6.13
CA LYS A 424 9.79 25.36 -4.85
C LYS A 424 8.99 24.58 -3.81
N VAL A 425 8.24 23.58 -4.22
CA VAL A 425 7.31 22.83 -3.34
C VAL A 425 7.97 22.24 -2.10
N PRO A 426 9.18 21.65 -2.18
CA PRO A 426 9.86 21.15 -0.98
C PRO A 426 10.03 22.20 0.11
N ASP A 427 10.44 23.42 -0.26
CA ASP A 427 10.67 24.49 0.70
C ASP A 427 9.34 24.97 1.33
N PHE A 428 8.27 25.05 0.55
CA PHE A 428 6.93 25.36 1.07
C PHE A 428 6.39 24.27 2.03
N ILE A 429 6.70 23.00 1.78
CA ILE A 429 6.34 21.91 2.70
C ILE A 429 7.14 22.03 3.99
N ASP A 430 8.46 22.27 3.92
CA ASP A 430 9.32 22.45 5.09
C ASP A 430 8.80 23.61 5.96
N GLU A 431 8.50 24.78 5.37
CA GLU A 431 7.90 25.92 6.10
C GLU A 431 6.54 25.57 6.74
N THR A 432 5.70 24.80 6.06
CA THR A 432 4.37 24.38 6.59
C THR A 432 4.52 23.47 7.81
N LEU A 433 5.62 22.73 7.91
CA LEU A 433 5.92 21.82 9.01
C LEU A 433 6.56 22.51 10.23
N GLU A 434 7.00 23.78 10.10
CA GLU A 434 7.63 24.53 11.21
C GLU A 434 6.63 25.00 12.27
N ASP A 435 5.36 25.28 11.91
CA ASP A 435 4.33 25.80 12.82
C ASP A 435 3.14 24.84 12.95
N ILE A 436 3.31 23.80 13.74
CA ILE A 436 2.30 22.75 13.97
C ILE A 436 1.52 22.92 15.29
N GLU A 437 1.95 23.76 16.22
CA GLU A 437 1.30 23.93 17.54
C GLU A 437 -0.19 24.29 17.42
N PHE A 438 -0.52 25.16 16.46
CA PHE A 438 -1.91 25.52 16.18
C PHE A 438 -2.75 24.33 15.73
N ILE A 439 -2.16 23.41 14.94
CA ILE A 439 -2.84 22.20 14.45
C ILE A 439 -3.11 21.23 15.60
N GLU A 440 -2.17 21.11 16.53
CA GLU A 440 -2.34 20.31 17.75
C GLU A 440 -3.50 20.84 18.60
N ASP A 441 -3.53 22.15 18.84
CA ASP A 441 -4.59 22.80 19.62
C ASP A 441 -5.97 22.68 18.96
N PHE A 442 -6.04 22.85 17.65
CA PHE A 442 -7.26 22.60 16.88
C PHE A 442 -7.72 21.14 17.07
N SER A 443 -6.81 20.19 16.93
CA SER A 443 -7.09 18.75 17.05
C SER A 443 -7.64 18.39 18.44
N LYS A 444 -7.11 18.97 19.52
CA LYS A 444 -7.62 18.79 20.87
C LYS A 444 -9.06 19.32 21.03
N ARG A 445 -9.39 20.45 20.38
CA ARG A 445 -10.73 21.06 20.45
C ARG A 445 -11.80 20.26 19.70
N TYR A 446 -11.42 19.49 18.66
CA TYR A 446 -12.37 18.81 17.77
C TYR A 446 -12.29 17.29 17.77
N ASN A 447 -11.49 16.67 18.64
CA ASN A 447 -11.35 15.21 18.72
C ASN A 447 -12.65 14.45 19.08
N TYR A 448 -13.63 15.15 19.65
CA TYR A 448 -14.95 14.62 20.03
C TYR A 448 -15.98 14.73 18.90
N ALA A 449 -15.69 15.43 17.82
CA ALA A 449 -16.62 15.60 16.71
C ALA A 449 -16.96 14.23 16.07
N ARG A 450 -18.18 14.10 15.59
CA ARG A 450 -18.66 12.89 14.92
C ARG A 450 -18.56 12.97 13.41
N ASP A 451 -18.70 14.18 12.90
CA ASP A 451 -18.73 14.49 11.49
C ASP A 451 -17.79 15.65 11.18
N PHE A 452 -17.12 15.60 10.05
CA PHE A 452 -16.30 16.66 9.48
C PHE A 452 -16.62 16.85 8.01
N PHE A 453 -16.66 18.09 7.55
CA PHE A 453 -16.78 18.43 6.14
C PHE A 453 -15.51 19.08 5.63
N TYR A 454 -15.11 18.70 4.41
CA TYR A 454 -13.94 19.25 3.72
C TYR A 454 -14.39 19.86 2.40
N LEU A 455 -14.05 21.13 2.17
CA LEU A 455 -14.51 21.88 1.00
C LEU A 455 -13.33 22.37 0.16
N GLY A 456 -13.40 22.15 -1.13
CA GLY A 456 -12.45 22.67 -2.10
C GLY A 456 -13.09 22.96 -3.45
N ARG A 457 -12.43 23.77 -4.27
CA ARG A 457 -12.80 24.02 -5.67
C ARG A 457 -11.62 23.80 -6.60
N GLY A 458 -11.89 23.39 -7.85
CA GLY A 458 -10.84 23.15 -8.85
C GLY A 458 -9.79 22.18 -8.30
N TYR A 459 -8.52 22.57 -8.35
CA TYR A 459 -7.41 21.76 -7.85
C TYR A 459 -7.51 21.38 -6.36
N SER A 460 -8.20 22.20 -5.54
CA SER A 460 -8.38 21.93 -4.11
C SER A 460 -9.50 20.92 -3.80
N TYR A 461 -10.35 20.56 -4.75
CA TYR A 461 -11.41 19.56 -4.50
C TYR A 461 -10.86 18.17 -4.25
N PRO A 462 -9.94 17.62 -5.07
CA PRO A 462 -9.30 16.35 -4.75
C PRO A 462 -8.54 16.36 -3.42
N THR A 463 -7.93 17.50 -3.04
CA THR A 463 -7.26 17.66 -1.75
C THR A 463 -8.25 17.59 -0.59
N ALA A 464 -9.46 18.13 -0.74
CA ALA A 464 -10.54 18.01 0.25
C ALA A 464 -11.01 16.55 0.41
N LEU A 465 -11.13 15.81 -0.69
CA LEU A 465 -11.44 14.37 -0.66
C LEU A 465 -10.35 13.59 0.09
N GLU A 466 -9.08 13.89 -0.18
CA GLU A 466 -7.96 13.20 0.46
C GLU A 466 -7.87 13.51 1.97
N GLY A 467 -8.06 14.79 2.37
CA GLY A 467 -8.11 15.16 3.79
C GLY A 467 -9.24 14.45 4.53
N ALA A 468 -10.43 14.36 3.94
CA ALA A 468 -11.55 13.61 4.50
C ALA A 468 -11.24 12.11 4.58
N LEU A 469 -10.52 11.55 3.61
CA LEU A 469 -10.09 10.15 3.64
C LEU A 469 -9.11 9.91 4.79
N LYS A 470 -8.08 10.73 4.94
CA LYS A 470 -7.10 10.59 6.03
C LYS A 470 -7.79 10.65 7.40
N LEU A 471 -8.72 11.58 7.59
CA LEU A 471 -9.48 11.66 8.84
C LEU A 471 -10.24 10.35 9.11
N LYS A 472 -11.01 9.86 8.14
CA LYS A 472 -11.82 8.62 8.30
C LYS A 472 -10.97 7.41 8.66
N GLU A 473 -9.85 7.23 7.97
CA GLU A 473 -9.02 6.04 8.08
C GLU A 473 -8.48 5.81 9.47
N ILE A 474 -8.03 6.87 10.14
CA ILE A 474 -7.27 6.74 11.40
C ILE A 474 -8.00 7.22 12.63
N THR A 475 -8.91 8.21 12.51
CA THR A 475 -9.67 8.74 13.66
C THR A 475 -11.00 8.05 13.89
N TYR A 476 -11.53 7.35 12.86
CA TYR A 476 -12.87 6.76 12.79
C TYR A 476 -14.00 7.78 12.89
N ILE A 477 -13.70 9.06 12.67
CA ILE A 477 -14.69 10.12 12.52
C ILE A 477 -15.22 10.08 11.09
N HIS A 478 -16.52 10.26 10.91
CA HIS A 478 -17.10 10.40 9.59
C HIS A 478 -16.63 11.72 8.96
N GLY A 479 -15.92 11.65 7.85
CA GLY A 479 -15.41 12.81 7.11
C GLY A 479 -15.85 12.75 5.65
N GLU A 480 -16.35 13.85 5.11
CA GLU A 480 -16.77 13.94 3.72
C GLU A 480 -16.18 15.16 3.01
N GLY A 481 -15.61 14.90 1.81
CA GLY A 481 -15.07 15.95 0.94
C GLY A 481 -16.06 16.32 -0.15
N TYR A 482 -16.26 17.62 -0.39
CA TYR A 482 -17.16 18.12 -1.42
C TYR A 482 -16.50 19.15 -2.32
N ALA A 483 -16.88 19.12 -3.60
CA ALA A 483 -16.75 20.32 -4.41
C ALA A 483 -17.63 21.40 -3.78
N ALA A 484 -17.04 22.49 -3.28
CA ALA A 484 -17.75 23.47 -2.45
C ALA A 484 -19.02 24.05 -3.12
N GLY A 485 -19.08 24.08 -4.46
CA GLY A 485 -20.27 24.48 -5.19
C GLY A 485 -21.46 23.53 -5.06
N GLU A 486 -21.20 22.24 -4.82
CA GLU A 486 -22.22 21.18 -4.71
C GLU A 486 -22.94 21.17 -3.36
N LEU A 487 -22.43 21.89 -2.36
CA LEU A 487 -23.10 21.98 -1.04
C LEU A 487 -24.60 22.31 -1.15
N LYS A 488 -24.95 23.23 -2.06
CA LYS A 488 -26.34 23.71 -2.26
C LYS A 488 -27.29 22.64 -2.81
N HIS A 489 -26.75 21.55 -3.32
CA HIS A 489 -27.51 20.49 -3.98
C HIS A 489 -27.76 19.27 -3.07
N GLY A 490 -27.74 19.47 -1.75
CA GLY A 490 -28.07 18.46 -0.75
C GLY A 490 -27.24 18.56 0.52
N PRO A 491 -25.90 18.46 0.46
CA PRO A 491 -25.03 18.35 1.65
C PRO A 491 -25.18 19.49 2.66
N LEU A 492 -25.56 20.68 2.21
CA LEU A 492 -25.78 21.84 3.09
C LEU A 492 -26.86 21.59 4.17
N ALA A 493 -27.76 20.65 3.94
CA ALA A 493 -28.76 20.23 4.92
C ALA A 493 -28.16 19.55 6.16
N LEU A 494 -26.92 19.09 6.08
CA LEU A 494 -26.18 18.45 7.17
C LEU A 494 -25.37 19.43 8.00
N ILE A 495 -25.24 20.69 7.55
CA ILE A 495 -24.50 21.73 8.27
C ILE A 495 -25.38 22.28 9.38
N ASP A 496 -24.95 22.10 10.62
CA ASP A 496 -25.62 22.54 11.84
C ASP A 496 -24.61 23.23 12.76
N GLU A 497 -25.10 23.79 13.88
CA GLU A 497 -24.28 24.53 14.84
C GLU A 497 -23.13 23.69 15.41
N GLY A 498 -21.91 24.23 15.29
CA GLY A 498 -20.69 23.62 15.83
C GLY A 498 -20.07 22.50 14.99
N ILE A 499 -20.65 22.14 13.84
CA ILE A 499 -20.03 21.15 12.94
C ILE A 499 -18.71 21.71 12.37
N PRO A 500 -17.58 20.96 12.49
CA PRO A 500 -16.32 21.36 11.87
C PRO A 500 -16.38 21.29 10.35
N VAL A 501 -16.03 22.40 9.70
CA VAL A 501 -15.90 22.48 8.24
C VAL A 501 -14.52 23.01 7.90
N VAL A 502 -13.73 22.19 7.24
CA VAL A 502 -12.39 22.56 6.74
C VAL A 502 -12.53 23.09 5.31
N VAL A 503 -12.07 24.30 5.07
CA VAL A 503 -12.16 24.96 3.76
C VAL A 503 -10.76 25.22 3.22
N ILE A 504 -10.44 24.62 2.06
CA ILE A 504 -9.17 24.79 1.37
C ILE A 504 -9.32 25.95 0.38
N ILE A 505 -8.61 27.05 0.64
CA ILE A 505 -8.80 28.31 -0.07
C ILE A 505 -7.46 29.00 -0.43
N PRO A 506 -6.72 28.45 -1.39
CA PRO A 506 -5.52 29.10 -1.92
C PRO A 506 -5.86 30.39 -2.68
N PRO A 507 -4.90 31.33 -2.80
CA PRO A 507 -5.05 32.50 -3.65
C PRO A 507 -5.12 32.08 -5.12
N GLY A 508 -6.13 32.59 -5.87
CA GLY A 508 -6.31 32.26 -7.29
C GLY A 508 -7.71 32.51 -7.80
N ASP A 509 -8.03 31.93 -8.96
CA ASP A 509 -9.28 32.18 -9.68
C ASP A 509 -10.53 31.70 -8.92
N ASN A 510 -10.39 30.66 -8.11
CA ASN A 510 -11.48 30.10 -7.32
C ASN A 510 -11.68 30.79 -5.94
N TYR A 511 -10.75 31.65 -5.53
CA TYR A 511 -10.74 32.26 -4.19
C TYR A 511 -12.10 32.89 -3.82
N ARG A 512 -12.63 33.81 -4.64
CA ARG A 512 -13.89 34.52 -4.33
C ARG A 512 -15.09 33.58 -4.17
N LYS A 513 -15.14 32.55 -5.03
CA LYS A 513 -16.23 31.57 -5.00
C LYS A 513 -16.13 30.66 -3.76
N THR A 514 -14.92 30.25 -3.41
CA THR A 514 -14.67 29.43 -2.22
C THR A 514 -14.93 30.23 -0.93
N MET A 515 -14.54 31.51 -0.89
CA MET A 515 -14.86 32.43 0.21
C MET A 515 -16.38 32.56 0.39
N SER A 516 -17.16 32.67 -0.69
CA SER A 516 -18.64 32.69 -0.60
C SER A 516 -19.20 31.38 -0.02
N ASN A 517 -18.60 30.21 -0.35
CA ASN A 517 -19.03 28.95 0.24
C ASN A 517 -18.64 28.85 1.73
N LEU A 518 -17.50 29.40 2.14
CA LEU A 518 -17.13 29.55 3.55
C LEU A 518 -18.17 30.34 4.33
N GLU A 519 -18.54 31.53 3.83
CA GLU A 519 -19.56 32.38 4.45
C GLU A 519 -20.93 31.68 4.54
N GLU A 520 -21.24 30.84 3.59
CA GLU A 520 -22.48 30.09 3.49
C GLU A 520 -22.60 29.02 4.61
N VAL A 521 -21.53 28.24 4.86
CA VAL A 521 -21.54 27.27 5.97
C VAL A 521 -21.45 27.99 7.32
N LYS A 522 -20.65 29.06 7.40
CA LYS A 522 -20.56 29.90 8.59
C LYS A 522 -21.92 30.48 9.01
N SER A 523 -22.74 30.95 8.06
CA SER A 523 -24.07 31.49 8.34
C SER A 523 -25.07 30.47 8.91
N ARG A 524 -24.72 29.19 8.87
CA ARG A 524 -25.50 28.06 9.42
C ARG A 524 -24.94 27.53 10.74
N GLY A 525 -23.95 28.22 11.30
CA GLY A 525 -23.39 27.88 12.62
C GLY A 525 -22.20 26.90 12.55
N ALA A 526 -21.67 26.55 11.36
CA ALA A 526 -20.48 25.72 11.27
C ALA A 526 -19.28 26.39 11.96
N ASN A 527 -18.42 25.57 12.57
CA ASN A 527 -17.08 25.95 12.98
C ASN A 527 -16.12 25.79 11.80
N VAL A 528 -15.67 26.91 11.26
CA VAL A 528 -14.88 26.92 10.03
C VAL A 528 -13.40 27.01 10.32
N LEU A 529 -12.64 25.97 9.93
CA LEU A 529 -11.20 26.01 9.79
C LEU A 529 -10.87 26.30 8.33
N ALA A 530 -10.22 27.42 8.06
CA ALA A 530 -9.72 27.72 6.72
C ALA A 530 -8.23 27.39 6.60
N ILE A 531 -7.83 26.82 5.47
CA ILE A 531 -6.42 26.66 5.09
C ILE A 531 -6.18 27.58 3.91
N GLY A 532 -5.37 28.64 4.09
CA GLY A 532 -5.22 29.69 3.12
C GLY A 532 -3.94 30.49 3.28
N SER A 533 -3.79 31.55 2.49
CA SER A 533 -2.59 32.39 2.50
C SER A 533 -2.36 33.08 3.85
N ALA A 534 -1.12 33.11 4.28
CA ALA A 534 -0.68 33.81 5.50
C ALA A 534 -1.01 35.32 5.48
N ASP A 535 -1.05 35.93 4.30
CA ASP A 535 -1.31 37.38 4.13
C ASP A 535 -2.81 37.72 3.99
N ASP A 536 -3.70 36.73 4.08
CA ASP A 536 -5.12 36.92 3.84
C ASP A 536 -5.89 37.37 5.11
N GLU A 537 -5.90 38.68 5.35
CA GLU A 537 -6.64 39.31 6.45
C GLU A 537 -8.18 39.13 6.32
N SER A 538 -8.70 39.01 5.07
CA SER A 538 -10.12 38.78 4.87
C SER A 538 -10.54 37.36 5.29
N LEU A 539 -9.68 36.39 5.06
CA LEU A 539 -9.89 35.01 5.51
C LEU A 539 -9.85 34.91 7.03
N LYS A 540 -8.84 35.54 7.68
CA LYS A 540 -8.71 35.61 9.12
C LYS A 540 -9.91 36.27 9.83
N ALA A 541 -10.54 37.23 9.16
CA ALA A 541 -11.72 37.92 9.69
C ALA A 541 -13.01 37.08 9.60
N LYS A 542 -13.09 36.09 8.75
CA LYS A 542 -14.32 35.33 8.44
C LYS A 542 -14.33 33.90 8.98
N ALA A 543 -13.19 33.21 8.98
CA ALA A 543 -13.08 31.89 9.56
C ALA A 543 -12.99 31.95 11.10
N ASP A 544 -13.28 30.84 11.78
CA ASP A 544 -13.07 30.70 13.22
C ASP A 544 -11.60 30.42 13.53
N ASP A 545 -10.98 29.62 12.67
CA ASP A 545 -9.60 29.22 12.74
C ASP A 545 -8.96 29.29 11.36
N VAL A 546 -7.66 29.62 11.29
CA VAL A 546 -6.92 29.68 10.02
C VAL A 546 -5.57 29.00 10.19
N ILE A 547 -5.29 28.03 9.33
CA ILE A 547 -3.94 27.52 9.10
C ILE A 547 -3.35 28.35 7.96
N ALA A 548 -2.31 29.11 8.28
CA ALA A 548 -1.66 30.02 7.35
C ALA A 548 -0.59 29.28 6.52
N ILE A 549 -0.71 29.36 5.21
CA ILE A 549 0.28 28.81 4.26
C ILE A 549 1.04 29.96 3.62
N ASN A 550 2.31 29.76 3.29
CA ASN A 550 3.14 30.75 2.61
C ASN A 550 2.38 31.40 1.45
N ALA A 551 2.41 32.73 1.37
CA ALA A 551 1.65 33.52 0.39
C ALA A 551 2.04 33.26 -1.07
N ASP A 552 3.26 32.76 -1.32
CA ASP A 552 3.75 32.48 -2.67
C ASP A 552 3.23 31.16 -3.27
N VAL A 553 2.50 30.35 -2.48
CA VAL A 553 1.91 29.10 -2.99
C VAL A 553 0.73 29.40 -3.91
N LYS A 554 0.93 29.22 -5.22
CA LYS A 554 -0.11 29.44 -6.24
C LYS A 554 -1.18 28.35 -6.21
N GLU A 555 -2.42 28.70 -6.63
CA GLU A 555 -3.56 27.75 -6.66
C GLU A 555 -3.23 26.44 -7.37
N ILE A 556 -2.48 26.51 -8.48
CA ILE A 556 -2.16 25.33 -9.28
C ILE A 556 -1.27 24.31 -8.55
N ILE A 557 -0.37 24.74 -7.65
CA ILE A 557 0.50 23.85 -6.87
C ILE A 557 0.01 23.63 -5.42
N ALA A 558 -1.10 24.28 -5.05
CA ALA A 558 -1.68 24.15 -3.71
C ALA A 558 -1.94 22.68 -3.28
N PRO A 559 -2.41 21.75 -4.13
CA PRO A 559 -2.58 20.35 -3.73
C PRO A 559 -1.34 19.69 -3.13
N LEU A 560 -0.14 20.08 -3.55
CA LEU A 560 1.13 19.54 -3.05
C LEU A 560 1.49 20.03 -1.64
N VAL A 561 1.03 21.20 -1.25
CA VAL A 561 1.37 21.84 0.02
C VAL A 561 0.21 21.78 1.02
N TYR A 562 -1.00 22.10 0.58
CA TYR A 562 -2.19 22.20 1.44
C TYR A 562 -2.69 20.86 1.99
N ILE A 563 -2.20 19.75 1.46
CA ILE A 563 -2.49 18.42 2.01
C ILE A 563 -1.77 18.19 3.35
N VAL A 564 -0.61 18.79 3.56
CA VAL A 564 0.22 18.57 4.77
C VAL A 564 -0.55 18.88 6.06
N PRO A 565 -1.16 20.06 6.25
CA PRO A 565 -1.94 20.35 7.45
C PRO A 565 -3.16 19.42 7.60
N LEU A 566 -3.76 18.92 6.51
CA LEU A 566 -4.87 17.97 6.60
C LEU A 566 -4.44 16.62 7.15
N GLN A 567 -3.26 16.15 6.76
CA GLN A 567 -2.65 14.93 7.29
C GLN A 567 -2.30 15.10 8.78
N LEU A 568 -1.76 16.25 9.17
CA LEU A 568 -1.44 16.57 10.57
C LEU A 568 -2.70 16.64 11.45
N ILE A 569 -3.79 17.25 10.96
CA ILE A 569 -5.09 17.26 11.67
C ILE A 569 -5.56 15.83 11.94
N ALA A 570 -5.54 14.97 10.92
CA ALA A 570 -5.94 13.57 11.07
C ALA A 570 -5.03 12.82 12.06
N TYR A 571 -3.71 13.03 11.98
CA TYR A 571 -2.74 12.44 12.89
C TYR A 571 -2.97 12.85 14.35
N TYR A 572 -3.03 14.16 14.64
CA TYR A 572 -3.17 14.65 16.02
C TYR A 572 -4.53 14.31 16.62
N ILE A 573 -5.63 14.37 15.87
CA ILE A 573 -6.94 13.88 16.34
C ILE A 573 -6.85 12.39 16.70
N THR A 574 -6.14 11.59 15.93
CA THR A 574 -5.96 10.15 16.19
C THR A 574 -5.23 9.91 17.50
N VAL A 575 -4.11 10.61 17.71
CA VAL A 575 -3.31 10.51 18.94
C VAL A 575 -4.13 10.97 20.17
N GLU A 576 -4.82 12.11 20.08
CA GLU A 576 -5.69 12.62 21.14
C GLU A 576 -6.83 11.65 21.51
N LYS A 577 -7.31 10.86 20.56
CA LYS A 577 -8.30 9.78 20.79
C LYS A 577 -7.68 8.51 21.37
N GLY A 578 -6.36 8.44 21.52
CA GLY A 578 -5.63 7.24 21.98
C GLY A 578 -5.63 6.10 20.97
N HIS A 579 -5.75 6.39 19.68
CA HIS A 579 -5.65 5.42 18.60
C HIS A 579 -4.22 5.39 18.02
N ASP A 580 -3.85 4.27 17.42
CA ASP A 580 -2.57 4.10 16.72
C ASP A 580 -2.74 4.54 15.25
N PRO A 581 -2.10 5.63 14.79
CA PRO A 581 -2.23 6.11 13.41
C PRO A 581 -1.55 5.19 12.39
N ASP A 582 -0.57 4.38 12.81
CA ASP A 582 0.15 3.46 11.93
C ASP A 582 -0.66 2.19 11.63
N LYS A 583 -1.54 1.77 12.57
CA LYS A 583 -2.27 0.51 12.53
C LYS A 583 -3.78 0.72 12.76
N PRO A 584 -4.47 1.43 11.85
CA PRO A 584 -5.90 1.65 11.98
C PRO A 584 -6.67 0.34 11.85
N LYS A 585 -7.76 0.20 12.63
CA LYS A 585 -8.61 -0.99 12.58
C LYS A 585 -9.24 -1.17 11.20
N ASN A 586 -9.39 -2.43 10.79
CA ASN A 586 -10.06 -2.85 9.56
C ASN A 586 -9.43 -2.31 8.26
N LEU A 587 -8.20 -1.80 8.31
CA LEU A 587 -7.46 -1.37 7.13
C LEU A 587 -6.11 -2.07 7.03
N ALA A 588 -5.65 -2.23 5.81
CA ALA A 588 -4.34 -2.77 5.49
C ALA A 588 -3.64 -1.84 4.49
N LYS A 589 -2.29 -1.80 4.52
CA LYS A 589 -1.49 -0.90 3.66
C LYS A 589 -1.72 -1.11 2.17
N CYS A 590 -1.95 -2.35 1.74
CA CYS A 590 -2.20 -2.68 0.33
C CYS A 590 -3.26 -3.78 0.22
N VAL A 591 -4.20 -3.68 -0.71
CA VAL A 591 -5.26 -4.65 -0.95
C VAL A 591 -4.88 -5.53 -2.14
N THR A 592 -4.49 -6.78 -1.87
CA THR A 592 -4.02 -7.76 -2.88
C THR A 592 -5.03 -8.87 -3.17
N VAL A 593 -6.22 -8.77 -2.61
CA VAL A 593 -7.37 -9.67 -2.88
C VAL A 593 -8.60 -8.82 -3.20
N GLU A 594 -9.51 -9.33 -4.02
CA GLU A 594 -10.82 -8.72 -4.28
C GLU A 594 -11.83 -9.02 -3.18
#